data_acfcf0ebaf4095d206328dae2797b8c7
#
_entry.id   acfcf0ebaf4095d206328dae2797b8c7
#
_cell.length_a   1.000
_cell.length_b   1.000
_cell.length_c   1.000
_cell.angle_alpha   90.00
_cell.angle_beta   90.00
_cell.angle_gamma   90.00
#
_symmetry.space_group_name_H-M   'P 1'
#
loop_
_entity.id
_entity.type
_entity.pdbx_description
1 polymer ?
#
loop_
_entity_poly.entity_id
_entity_poly.type
_entity_poly.pdbx_seq_one_letter_code
_entity_poly.pdbx_strand_id
1 'polypeptide(L)'
;MKEKPIKVGISIGDMNGVGLEIILKTFEDHQILELCTPIIFASNKLVSFQKKHFNTTANFQGIESVEAAIDGRLNVVTCXXXXVEAAIDGKLNVLNCWKETPTVTFGQETEEGGKYAFLSLQAAVEALKNNSIDVLVTAPINKNNIQSDAFHFPGHTDYLAQELNGTSLMFMVSEDLKVGLLTDHVPLKEVSSLITEALIMEKARLMNESLIKDFRLQRPKIAVLGINPHCGDKGVIGNEDDEVLRPTLKKLYFDENILVFGPFAADSFFGSQTYRNYDAVLAPYHDQGLIAFKTITFGSGVNYTAGLSKVRTSPDHGTAYEIAGKGIADPESFRHAIFTALDVFRNREEYAELTKNPLKVRSLEMDKDK
;
A
#
# COMPACT_ATOMS: atom_id res chain seq x y z
N MET A 1 23.41 19.64 -4.91
CA MET A 1 22.40 20.04 -3.90
C MET A 1 21.98 18.77 -3.16
N LYS A 2 21.85 18.81 -1.83
CA LYS A 2 21.27 17.66 -1.11
C LYS A 2 19.81 17.54 -1.55
N GLU A 3 19.38 16.35 -1.93
CA GLU A 3 17.98 16.10 -2.22
C GLU A 3 17.14 16.37 -0.96
N LYS A 4 15.98 17.00 -1.15
CA LYS A 4 15.06 17.26 -0.04
C LYS A 4 14.56 15.92 0.50
N PRO A 5 14.61 15.70 1.82
CA PRO A 5 14.10 14.45 2.39
C PRO A 5 12.61 14.24 2.08
N ILE A 6 12.24 13.01 1.73
CA ILE A 6 10.85 12.65 1.44
C ILE A 6 10.04 12.72 2.73
N LYS A 7 8.93 13.45 2.71
CA LYS A 7 8.01 13.56 3.85
C LYS A 7 7.02 12.38 3.84
N VAL A 8 7.16 11.51 4.85
CA VAL A 8 6.32 10.31 5.01
C VAL A 8 5.22 10.60 6.03
N GLY A 9 4.00 10.78 5.56
CA GLY A 9 2.83 10.88 6.43
C GLY A 9 2.44 9.50 6.96
N ILE A 10 2.11 9.42 8.24
CA ILE A 10 1.78 8.16 8.92
C ILE A 10 0.45 8.32 9.66
N SER A 11 -0.59 7.58 9.25
CA SER A 11 -1.82 7.48 10.04
C SER A 11 -1.70 6.33 11.03
N ILE A 12 -2.18 6.54 12.27
CA ILE A 12 -1.92 5.61 13.38
C ILE A 12 -2.79 4.35 13.39
N GLY A 13 -3.85 4.32 12.58
CA GLY A 13 -4.81 3.23 12.64
C GLY A 13 -5.58 3.20 13.96
N ASP A 14 -6.04 2.02 14.36
CA ASP A 14 -6.79 1.88 15.63
C ASP A 14 -5.82 1.94 16.82
N MET A 15 -6.05 2.91 17.71
CA MET A 15 -5.17 3.15 18.87
C MET A 15 -5.18 2.02 19.91
N ASN A 16 -6.19 1.15 19.85
CA ASN A 16 -6.31 -0.02 20.73
C ASN A 16 -5.63 -1.28 20.14
N GLY A 17 -5.17 -1.20 18.88
CA GLY A 17 -4.41 -2.25 18.21
C GLY A 17 -2.90 -2.03 18.31
N VAL A 18 -2.15 -2.69 17.41
CA VAL A 18 -0.68 -2.64 17.40
C VAL A 18 -0.11 -1.44 16.63
N GLY A 19 -0.95 -0.61 16.00
CA GLY A 19 -0.51 0.46 15.08
C GLY A 19 0.58 1.36 15.64
N LEU A 20 0.34 2.04 16.78
CA LEU A 20 1.34 2.92 17.39
C LEU A 20 2.54 2.15 17.96
N GLU A 21 2.36 0.91 18.42
CA GLU A 21 3.47 0.07 18.86
C GLU A 21 4.48 -0.17 17.73
N ILE A 22 4.01 -0.63 16.56
CA ILE A 22 4.90 -0.91 15.42
C ILE A 22 5.53 0.38 14.87
N ILE A 23 4.79 1.49 14.86
CA ILE A 23 5.33 2.80 14.47
C ILE A 23 6.49 3.18 15.40
N LEU A 24 6.26 3.20 16.71
CA LEU A 24 7.30 3.60 17.68
C LEU A 24 8.53 2.69 17.61
N LYS A 25 8.34 1.38 17.53
CA LYS A 25 9.44 0.42 17.39
C LYS A 25 10.25 0.62 16.11
N THR A 26 9.58 0.93 14.99
CA THR A 26 10.25 1.22 13.72
C THR A 26 11.25 2.38 13.88
N PHE A 27 10.84 3.45 14.58
CA PHE A 27 11.66 4.65 14.75
C PHE A 27 12.59 4.60 15.98
N GLU A 28 12.74 3.45 16.63
CA GLU A 28 13.88 3.20 17.54
C GLU A 28 15.19 3.13 16.73
N ASP A 29 15.10 2.70 15.48
CA ASP A 29 16.23 2.75 14.55
C ASP A 29 16.32 4.16 13.95
N HIS A 30 17.23 4.95 14.49
CA HIS A 30 17.40 6.35 14.05
C HIS A 30 17.93 6.48 12.61
N GLN A 31 18.50 5.41 12.03
CA GLN A 31 19.00 5.47 10.64
C GLN A 31 17.85 5.71 9.63
N ILE A 32 16.64 5.27 9.95
CA ILE A 32 15.47 5.52 9.10
C ILE A 32 15.23 7.04 8.96
N LEU A 33 15.56 7.83 9.98
CA LEU A 33 15.40 9.29 9.97
C LEU A 33 16.37 10.00 9.01
N GLU A 34 17.41 9.30 8.54
CA GLU A 34 18.31 9.82 7.51
C GLU A 34 17.71 9.68 6.11
N LEU A 35 16.73 8.77 5.95
CA LEU A 35 16.12 8.45 4.66
C LEU A 35 14.86 9.28 4.37
N CYS A 36 14.19 9.78 5.41
CA CYS A 36 12.91 10.47 5.27
C CYS A 36 12.59 11.36 6.48
N THR A 37 11.56 12.19 6.30
CA THR A 37 10.98 13.00 7.37
C THR A 37 9.60 12.43 7.73
N PRO A 38 9.51 11.56 8.76
CA PRO A 38 8.23 10.98 9.14
C PRO A 38 7.37 11.96 9.94
N ILE A 39 6.05 11.95 9.67
CA ILE A 39 5.05 12.81 10.31
C ILE A 39 3.86 11.95 10.73
N ILE A 40 3.71 11.72 12.03
CA ILE A 40 2.60 10.94 12.58
C ILE A 40 1.39 11.87 12.80
N PHE A 41 0.27 11.51 12.21
CA PHE A 41 -1.00 12.21 12.37
C PHE A 41 -1.74 11.64 13.59
N ALA A 42 -1.54 12.26 14.77
CA ALA A 42 -2.05 11.73 16.04
C ALA A 42 -2.25 12.85 17.07
N SER A 43 -2.27 12.51 18.34
CA SER A 43 -2.11 13.50 19.40
C SER A 43 -0.83 13.20 20.19
N ASN A 44 -0.11 14.26 20.56
CA ASN A 44 1.12 14.14 21.34
C ASN A 44 0.91 13.37 22.65
N LYS A 45 -0.24 13.59 23.30
CA LYS A 45 -0.59 12.89 24.55
C LYS A 45 -0.72 11.38 24.33
N LEU A 46 -1.39 10.97 23.23
CA LEU A 46 -1.58 9.56 22.90
C LEU A 46 -0.23 8.88 22.59
N VAL A 47 0.59 9.53 21.76
CA VAL A 47 1.91 9.00 21.39
C VAL A 47 2.81 8.89 22.63
N SER A 48 2.81 9.94 23.52
CA SER A 48 3.57 9.92 24.78
C SER A 48 3.12 8.80 25.71
N PHE A 49 1.81 8.60 25.82
CA PHE A 49 1.24 7.53 26.64
C PHE A 49 1.73 6.15 26.15
N GLN A 50 1.61 5.87 24.84
CA GLN A 50 2.01 4.59 24.30
C GLN A 50 3.53 4.40 24.31
N LYS A 51 4.31 5.45 24.05
CA LYS A 51 5.77 5.42 24.20
C LYS A 51 6.17 4.98 25.61
N LYS A 52 5.55 5.56 26.64
CA LYS A 52 5.80 5.20 28.04
C LYS A 52 5.35 3.76 28.33
N HIS A 53 4.17 3.38 27.82
CA HIS A 53 3.62 2.02 28.04
C HIS A 53 4.55 0.94 27.49
N PHE A 54 5.05 1.13 26.26
CA PHE A 54 5.92 0.14 25.59
C PHE A 54 7.41 0.32 25.93
N ASN A 55 7.74 1.36 26.69
CA ASN A 55 9.14 1.69 27.06
C ASN A 55 10.04 1.83 25.82
N THR A 56 9.53 2.40 24.73
CA THR A 56 10.30 2.55 23.48
C THR A 56 11.27 3.75 23.57
N THR A 57 12.41 3.63 22.88
CA THR A 57 13.44 4.67 22.84
C THR A 57 13.20 5.73 21.76
N ALA A 58 12.21 5.53 20.90
CA ALA A 58 11.89 6.47 19.81
C ALA A 58 11.71 7.90 20.35
N ASN A 59 12.48 8.83 19.84
CA ASN A 59 12.42 10.23 20.26
C ASN A 59 11.54 11.02 19.30
N PHE A 60 10.53 11.70 19.84
CA PHE A 60 9.61 12.48 19.02
C PHE A 60 9.48 13.92 19.53
N GLN A 61 9.11 14.81 18.63
CA GLN A 61 8.86 16.22 18.92
C GLN A 61 7.45 16.61 18.49
N GLY A 62 6.72 17.27 19.39
CA GLY A 62 5.42 17.85 19.06
C GLY A 62 5.59 19.16 18.30
N ILE A 63 4.87 19.31 17.18
CA ILE A 63 4.85 20.55 16.42
C ILE A 63 3.44 21.14 16.38
N GLU A 64 3.31 22.46 16.61
CA GLU A 64 2.00 23.16 16.67
C GLU A 64 1.64 23.87 15.37
N SER A 65 2.59 24.08 14.53
CA SER A 65 2.43 24.42 13.12
C SER A 65 3.59 23.79 12.36
N VAL A 66 3.40 23.62 11.11
CA VAL A 66 4.36 22.97 10.21
C VAL A 66 5.58 23.86 9.92
N GLU A 67 5.52 25.18 10.23
CA GLU A 67 6.60 26.15 10.03
C GLU A 67 7.59 26.20 11.23
N ALA A 68 7.28 25.56 12.36
CA ALA A 68 8.08 25.61 13.60
C ALA A 68 9.01 24.39 13.79
N ALA A 69 9.41 23.76 12.69
CA ALA A 69 10.17 22.52 12.68
C ALA A 69 11.69 22.74 12.82
N ILE A 70 12.37 22.04 13.73
CA ILE A 70 13.81 22.12 14.02
C ILE A 70 14.50 20.79 13.71
N ASP A 71 15.61 20.82 13.00
CA ASP A 71 16.44 19.69 12.58
C ASP A 71 16.93 18.81 13.75
N GLY A 72 16.85 17.50 13.59
CA GLY A 72 17.39 16.55 14.54
C GLY A 72 16.48 16.19 15.75
N ARG A 73 15.11 16.40 15.80
CA ARG A 73 14.14 16.06 16.89
C ARG A 73 12.74 15.71 16.37
N LEU A 74 11.99 14.92 17.09
CA LEU A 74 10.61 14.55 16.81
C LEU A 74 9.64 15.69 17.15
N ASN A 75 8.69 16.02 16.27
CA ASN A 75 7.81 17.20 16.42
C ASN A 75 6.31 16.81 16.40
N VAL A 76 5.50 17.48 17.27
CA VAL A 76 4.03 17.29 17.35
C VAL A 76 3.31 18.63 17.08
N VAL A 77 2.35 18.67 16.15
CA VAL A 77 1.58 19.88 15.78
C VAL A 77 0.13 19.82 16.29
N THR A 78 -0.38 20.94 16.72
CA THR A 78 -1.82 21.14 17.00
C THR A 78 -2.50 21.70 15.75
N CYS A 79 -3.34 20.92 15.23
CA CYS A 79 -3.95 21.18 13.91
C CYS A 79 -5.01 22.31 13.87
N UNK A 80 -4.68 23.23 13.08
CA UNK A 80 -5.63 24.16 12.66
C UNK A 80 -5.56 24.26 11.19
N UNK A 81 -4.79 24.03 10.71
CA UNK A 81 -4.53 24.00 9.40
C UNK A 81 -3.33 23.18 9.20
N UNK A 82 -3.34 22.45 8.81
CA UNK A 82 -2.36 21.60 8.70
C UNK A 82 -1.10 22.16 8.18
N UNK A 83 -0.64 22.59 8.60
CA UNK A 83 0.43 22.95 8.28
C UNK A 83 1.46 22.07 8.44
N VAL A 84 1.70 21.18 7.62
CA VAL A 84 2.77 20.23 7.58
C VAL A 84 4.15 20.84 7.25
N GLU A 85 4.17 22.07 6.86
CA GLU A 85 5.41 22.81 6.51
C GLU A 85 6.43 22.90 7.64
N ALA A 86 6.05 22.66 8.90
CA ALA A 86 6.91 22.67 10.08
C ALA A 86 7.56 21.33 10.43
N ALA A 87 7.34 20.29 9.64
CA ALA A 87 7.99 19.01 9.91
C ALA A 87 9.52 19.13 9.75
N ILE A 88 10.25 18.53 10.68
CA ILE A 88 11.72 18.63 10.73
C ILE A 88 12.33 17.40 10.10
N ASP A 89 13.23 17.64 9.17
CA ASP A 89 13.99 16.60 8.49
C ASP A 89 14.91 15.86 9.49
N GLY A 90 15.01 14.55 9.34
CA GLY A 90 15.80 13.72 10.25
C GLY A 90 15.15 13.45 11.59
N LYS A 91 13.80 13.66 11.70
CA LYS A 91 13.06 13.46 12.96
C LYS A 91 11.71 12.80 12.76
N LEU A 92 11.29 12.05 13.75
CA LEU A 92 9.92 11.56 13.84
C LEU A 92 9.04 12.71 14.35
N ASN A 93 8.13 13.17 13.51
CA ASN A 93 7.23 14.28 13.81
C ASN A 93 5.84 13.75 14.16
N VAL A 94 5.14 14.39 15.10
CA VAL A 94 3.73 14.06 15.43
C VAL A 94 2.88 15.31 15.24
N LEU A 95 1.95 15.25 14.30
CA LEU A 95 0.97 16.31 14.06
C LEU A 95 -0.28 16.05 14.92
N ASN A 96 -0.62 17.00 15.82
CA ASN A 96 -1.79 16.89 16.68
C ASN A 96 -3.09 17.09 15.89
N CYS A 97 -3.81 16.01 15.60
CA CYS A 97 -5.07 16.04 14.88
C CYS A 97 -6.28 16.28 15.77
N TRP A 98 -6.10 16.19 17.10
CA TRP A 98 -7.16 16.45 18.08
C TRP A 98 -6.56 16.85 19.44
N LYS A 99 -7.40 17.53 20.28
CA LYS A 99 -6.96 18.05 21.59
C LYS A 99 -7.34 17.12 22.75
N GLU A 100 -8.37 16.32 22.57
CA GLU A 100 -8.88 15.38 23.58
C GLU A 100 -7.83 14.33 23.92
N THR A 101 -7.97 13.72 25.08
CA THR A 101 -7.14 12.60 25.50
C THR A 101 -8.00 11.34 25.43
N PRO A 102 -7.90 10.53 24.34
CA PRO A 102 -8.72 9.34 24.24
C PRO A 102 -8.32 8.28 25.27
N THR A 103 -9.30 7.45 25.62
CA THR A 103 -9.06 6.30 26.51
C THR A 103 -8.54 5.13 25.69
N VAL A 104 -7.32 4.69 25.94
CA VAL A 104 -6.76 3.51 25.26
C VAL A 104 -7.17 2.25 26.03
N THR A 105 -7.80 1.32 25.32
CA THR A 105 -8.22 0.02 25.87
C THR A 105 -7.65 -1.07 24.95
N PHE A 106 -6.39 -1.39 25.16
CA PHE A 106 -5.66 -2.33 24.28
C PHE A 106 -6.43 -3.64 24.07
N GLY A 107 -6.46 -4.10 22.84
CA GLY A 107 -7.07 -5.39 22.45
C GLY A 107 -8.59 -5.35 22.36
N GLN A 108 -9.19 -4.16 22.48
CA GLN A 108 -10.65 -4.03 22.44
C GLN A 108 -11.11 -3.13 21.28
N GLU A 109 -12.13 -3.58 20.60
CA GLU A 109 -12.81 -2.77 19.61
C GLU A 109 -13.69 -1.75 20.33
N THR A 110 -13.46 -0.46 20.09
CA THR A 110 -14.24 0.63 20.69
C THR A 110 -14.62 1.66 19.62
N GLU A 111 -15.74 2.33 19.79
CA GLU A 111 -16.19 3.44 18.96
C GLU A 111 -15.11 4.55 18.93
N GLU A 112 -14.51 4.84 20.08
CA GLU A 112 -13.45 5.85 20.22
C GLU A 112 -12.21 5.47 19.39
N GLY A 113 -11.84 4.16 19.35
CA GLY A 113 -10.76 3.64 18.50
C GLY A 113 -10.99 3.94 17.02
N GLY A 114 -12.21 3.65 16.55
CA GLY A 114 -12.60 3.93 15.15
C GLY A 114 -12.59 5.42 14.82
N LYS A 115 -13.17 6.24 15.71
CA LYS A 115 -13.22 7.70 15.55
C LYS A 115 -11.82 8.30 15.36
N TYR A 116 -10.88 7.96 16.24
CA TYR A 116 -9.53 8.55 16.16
C TYR A 116 -8.69 7.92 15.04
N ALA A 117 -8.96 6.69 14.65
CA ALA A 117 -8.35 6.10 13.45
C ALA A 117 -8.77 6.88 12.20
N PHE A 118 -10.05 7.22 12.09
CA PHE A 118 -10.56 8.02 10.95
C PHE A 118 -10.00 9.44 10.95
N LEU A 119 -9.99 10.14 12.10
CA LEU A 119 -9.42 11.49 12.18
C LEU A 119 -7.95 11.52 11.76
N SER A 120 -7.17 10.52 12.18
CA SER A 120 -5.77 10.38 11.78
C SER A 120 -5.63 10.19 10.27
N LEU A 121 -6.42 9.28 9.71
CA LEU A 121 -6.41 8.97 8.27
C LEU A 121 -6.84 10.19 7.45
N GLN A 122 -7.93 10.84 7.83
CA GLN A 122 -8.46 12.02 7.13
C GLN A 122 -7.42 13.15 7.07
N ALA A 123 -6.79 13.47 8.22
CA ALA A 123 -5.77 14.51 8.27
C ALA A 123 -4.55 14.17 7.40
N ALA A 124 -4.13 12.90 7.40
CA ALA A 124 -3.01 12.44 6.57
C ALA A 124 -3.34 12.50 5.07
N VAL A 125 -4.56 12.11 4.70
CA VAL A 125 -5.02 12.16 3.30
C VAL A 125 -5.11 13.61 2.81
N GLU A 126 -5.63 14.50 3.64
CA GLU A 126 -5.68 15.93 3.28
C GLU A 126 -4.27 16.51 3.07
N ALA A 127 -3.32 16.16 3.94
CA ALA A 127 -1.92 16.57 3.78
C ALA A 127 -1.30 16.00 2.49
N LEU A 128 -1.67 14.76 2.12
CA LEU A 128 -1.21 14.12 0.88
C LEU A 128 -1.80 14.81 -0.37
N LYS A 129 -3.09 15.14 -0.34
CA LYS A 129 -3.79 15.86 -1.42
C LYS A 129 -3.17 17.22 -1.68
N ASN A 130 -2.80 17.92 -0.61
CA ASN A 130 -2.22 19.27 -0.68
C ASN A 130 -0.71 19.27 -0.93
N ASN A 131 -0.09 18.09 -1.15
CA ASN A 131 1.36 17.92 -1.34
C ASN A 131 2.18 18.40 -0.14
N SER A 132 1.57 18.42 1.05
CA SER A 132 2.29 18.74 2.31
C SER A 132 3.13 17.55 2.78
N ILE A 133 2.71 16.32 2.41
CA ILE A 133 3.51 15.10 2.51
C ILE A 133 3.64 14.48 1.11
N ASP A 134 4.68 13.71 0.91
CA ASP A 134 5.00 13.10 -0.39
C ASP A 134 4.38 11.72 -0.55
N VAL A 135 4.37 10.92 0.54
CA VAL A 135 3.84 9.56 0.56
C VAL A 135 3.05 9.33 1.86
N LEU A 136 2.15 8.34 1.83
CA LEU A 136 1.32 7.97 2.99
C LEU A 136 1.56 6.51 3.37
N VAL A 137 1.88 6.25 4.64
CA VAL A 137 1.94 4.90 5.22
C VAL A 137 0.84 4.79 6.27
N THR A 138 -0.07 3.82 6.11
CA THR A 138 -1.21 3.69 7.03
C THR A 138 -1.02 2.50 7.96
N ALA A 139 -1.16 2.71 9.27
CA ALA A 139 -1.23 1.62 10.23
C ALA A 139 -2.63 0.98 10.22
N PRO A 140 -2.77 -0.25 10.74
CA PRO A 140 -4.01 -1.01 10.60
C PRO A 140 -5.22 -0.39 11.28
N ILE A 141 -6.38 -0.43 10.60
CA ILE A 141 -7.69 -0.03 11.14
C ILE A 141 -8.54 -1.27 11.41
N ASN A 142 -9.50 -1.13 12.30
CA ASN A 142 -10.57 -2.11 12.43
C ASN A 142 -11.71 -1.65 11.50
N LYS A 143 -12.10 -2.52 10.59
CA LYS A 143 -13.06 -2.20 9.52
C LYS A 143 -14.49 -2.01 10.03
N ASN A 144 -14.79 -2.52 11.24
CA ASN A 144 -16.10 -2.40 11.84
C ASN A 144 -16.26 -1.08 12.61
N ASN A 145 -15.35 -0.79 13.55
CA ASN A 145 -15.50 0.38 14.42
C ASN A 145 -15.21 1.72 13.72
N ILE A 146 -14.49 1.71 12.59
CA ILE A 146 -14.21 2.95 11.84
C ILE A 146 -15.45 3.43 11.04
N GLN A 147 -16.45 2.55 10.83
CA GLN A 147 -17.66 2.93 10.09
C GLN A 147 -18.39 4.08 10.79
N SER A 148 -18.75 5.09 10.02
CA SER A 148 -19.40 6.32 10.53
C SER A 148 -20.08 7.04 9.37
N ASP A 149 -20.82 8.10 9.65
CA ASP A 149 -21.44 8.92 8.58
C ASP A 149 -20.40 9.48 7.60
N ALA A 150 -19.13 9.55 8.00
CA ALA A 150 -18.05 10.07 7.16
C ALA A 150 -17.17 8.98 6.56
N PHE A 151 -17.36 7.69 6.92
CA PHE A 151 -16.55 6.59 6.39
C PHE A 151 -17.41 5.34 6.15
N HIS A 152 -17.82 5.14 4.91
CA HIS A 152 -18.65 4.00 4.46
C HIS A 152 -17.90 3.14 3.44
N PHE A 153 -16.68 2.72 3.78
CA PHE A 153 -15.81 1.98 2.87
C PHE A 153 -15.38 0.64 3.49
N PRO A 154 -15.18 -0.41 2.66
CA PRO A 154 -14.65 -1.70 3.14
C PRO A 154 -13.25 -1.60 3.76
N GLY A 155 -12.50 -0.54 3.42
CA GLY A 155 -11.15 -0.35 3.93
C GLY A 155 -10.44 0.86 3.36
N HIS A 156 -9.16 0.97 3.65
CA HIS A 156 -8.29 2.08 3.18
C HIS A 156 -8.30 2.23 1.66
N THR A 157 -8.21 1.12 0.92
CA THR A 157 -8.03 1.12 -0.54
C THR A 157 -9.17 1.84 -1.25
N ASP A 158 -10.40 1.51 -0.89
CA ASP A 158 -11.60 2.09 -1.51
C ASP A 158 -11.75 3.58 -1.14
N TYR A 159 -11.53 3.89 0.14
CA TYR A 159 -11.55 5.27 0.62
C TYR A 159 -10.52 6.13 -0.14
N LEU A 160 -9.29 5.63 -0.26
CA LEU A 160 -8.21 6.36 -0.94
C LEU A 160 -8.43 6.45 -2.45
N ALA A 161 -9.01 5.42 -3.07
CA ALA A 161 -9.35 5.48 -4.50
C ALA A 161 -10.35 6.63 -4.78
N GLN A 162 -11.34 6.80 -3.90
CA GLN A 162 -12.28 7.91 -4.01
C GLN A 162 -11.60 9.26 -3.73
N GLU A 163 -10.89 9.39 -2.61
CA GLU A 163 -10.28 10.66 -2.18
C GLU A 163 -9.19 11.17 -3.12
N LEU A 164 -8.48 10.25 -3.78
CA LEU A 164 -7.35 10.58 -4.67
C LEU A 164 -7.71 10.44 -6.16
N ASN A 165 -8.99 10.23 -6.47
CA ASN A 165 -9.51 10.11 -7.84
C ASN A 165 -8.74 9.08 -8.67
N GLY A 166 -8.60 7.86 -8.15
CA GLY A 166 -7.86 6.79 -8.81
C GLY A 166 -8.64 5.50 -8.93
N THR A 167 -8.22 4.65 -9.86
CA THR A 167 -8.63 3.25 -9.93
C THR A 167 -7.56 2.43 -9.21
N SER A 168 -7.96 1.65 -8.23
CA SER A 168 -6.99 0.95 -7.37
C SER A 168 -6.82 -0.52 -7.75
N LEU A 169 -5.60 -1.00 -7.58
CA LEU A 169 -5.27 -2.43 -7.58
C LEU A 169 -4.65 -2.74 -6.21
N MET A 170 -5.25 -3.67 -5.48
CA MET A 170 -4.62 -4.20 -4.26
C MET A 170 -3.41 -5.02 -4.68
N PHE A 171 -2.22 -4.58 -4.31
CA PHE A 171 -0.96 -5.15 -4.76
C PHE A 171 -0.10 -5.47 -3.54
N MET A 172 0.00 -6.76 -3.23
CA MET A 172 0.87 -7.24 -2.16
C MET A 172 2.28 -7.39 -2.71
N VAL A 173 3.25 -6.75 -2.09
CA VAL A 173 4.62 -6.70 -2.61
C VAL A 173 5.64 -7.08 -1.56
N SER A 174 6.68 -7.80 -2.01
CA SER A 174 7.89 -8.12 -1.26
C SER A 174 9.03 -8.29 -2.27
N GLU A 175 10.23 -8.52 -1.79
CA GLU A 175 11.36 -8.82 -2.68
C GLU A 175 11.14 -10.13 -3.45
N ASP A 176 10.57 -11.15 -2.80
CA ASP A 176 10.41 -12.49 -3.36
C ASP A 176 9.22 -12.64 -4.30
N LEU A 177 8.14 -11.86 -4.06
CA LEU A 177 6.88 -12.09 -4.75
C LEU A 177 6.02 -10.82 -4.75
N LYS A 178 5.34 -10.58 -5.87
CA LYS A 178 4.36 -9.50 -6.01
C LYS A 178 3.05 -10.11 -6.50
N VAL A 179 1.93 -9.85 -5.80
CA VAL A 179 0.62 -10.43 -6.11
C VAL A 179 -0.44 -9.34 -6.16
N GLY A 180 -1.06 -9.16 -7.32
CA GLY A 180 -2.24 -8.30 -7.48
C GLY A 180 -3.51 -9.14 -7.56
N LEU A 181 -4.63 -8.52 -7.25
CA LEU A 181 -5.93 -9.20 -7.21
C LEU A 181 -6.88 -8.66 -8.26
N LEU A 182 -7.57 -9.55 -9.01
CA LEU A 182 -8.68 -9.15 -9.87
C LEU A 182 -9.88 -8.72 -9.00
N THR A 183 -10.24 -9.57 -8.04
CA THR A 183 -11.25 -9.24 -7.02
C THR A 183 -10.62 -9.32 -5.63
N ASP A 184 -10.87 -8.33 -4.79
CA ASP A 184 -10.28 -8.30 -3.45
C ASP A 184 -11.29 -8.71 -2.37
N HIS A 185 -12.04 -7.78 -1.78
CA HIS A 185 -12.92 -8.02 -0.64
C HIS A 185 -14.37 -8.30 -1.07
N VAL A 186 -14.58 -9.36 -1.85
CA VAL A 186 -15.92 -9.79 -2.30
C VAL A 186 -16.22 -11.21 -1.83
N PRO A 187 -17.50 -11.55 -1.60
CA PRO A 187 -17.87 -12.93 -1.25
C PRO A 187 -17.43 -13.91 -2.34
N LEU A 188 -16.88 -15.06 -1.95
CA LEU A 188 -16.35 -16.07 -2.88
C LEU A 188 -17.38 -16.46 -3.96
N LYS A 189 -18.66 -16.54 -3.60
CA LYS A 189 -19.76 -16.89 -4.55
C LYS A 189 -19.92 -15.90 -5.69
N GLU A 190 -19.41 -14.66 -5.52
CA GLU A 190 -19.54 -13.59 -6.51
C GLU A 190 -18.32 -13.47 -7.42
N VAL A 191 -17.19 -14.08 -7.05
CA VAL A 191 -15.91 -13.93 -7.74
C VAL A 191 -16.05 -14.22 -9.24
N SER A 192 -16.53 -15.41 -9.60
CA SER A 192 -16.60 -15.83 -11.01
C SER A 192 -17.43 -14.84 -11.85
N SER A 193 -18.55 -14.36 -11.33
CA SER A 193 -19.44 -13.43 -12.05
C SER A 193 -18.85 -12.03 -12.23
N LEU A 194 -17.94 -11.65 -11.34
CA LEU A 194 -17.28 -10.33 -11.38
C LEU A 194 -16.08 -10.31 -12.33
N ILE A 195 -15.50 -11.48 -12.64
CA ILE A 195 -14.32 -11.56 -13.52
C ILE A 195 -14.77 -11.46 -14.97
N THR A 196 -14.77 -10.24 -15.49
CA THR A 196 -15.13 -9.90 -16.86
C THR A 196 -13.89 -9.51 -17.66
N GLU A 197 -13.99 -9.52 -18.99
CA GLU A 197 -12.94 -9.00 -19.87
C GLU A 197 -12.49 -7.60 -19.44
N ALA A 198 -13.46 -6.70 -19.17
CA ALA A 198 -13.16 -5.31 -18.78
C ALA A 198 -12.34 -5.25 -17.50
N LEU A 199 -12.71 -6.03 -16.47
CA LEU A 199 -11.97 -6.05 -15.19
C LEU A 199 -10.55 -6.60 -15.37
N ILE A 200 -10.41 -7.71 -16.11
CA ILE A 200 -9.10 -8.33 -16.38
C ILE A 200 -8.18 -7.31 -17.08
N MET A 201 -8.69 -6.66 -18.13
CA MET A 201 -7.91 -5.67 -18.91
C MET A 201 -7.52 -4.48 -18.02
N GLU A 202 -8.46 -3.96 -17.21
CA GLU A 202 -8.19 -2.84 -16.30
C GLU A 202 -7.09 -3.19 -15.30
N LYS A 203 -7.24 -4.31 -14.58
CA LYS A 203 -6.28 -4.69 -13.52
C LYS A 203 -4.92 -5.09 -14.08
N ALA A 204 -4.88 -5.75 -15.25
CA ALA A 204 -3.61 -6.10 -15.90
C ALA A 204 -2.86 -4.86 -16.39
N ARG A 205 -3.57 -3.86 -16.95
CA ARG A 205 -2.96 -2.58 -17.35
C ARG A 205 -2.41 -1.83 -16.14
N LEU A 206 -3.19 -1.71 -15.06
CA LEU A 206 -2.75 -1.07 -13.81
C LEU A 206 -1.51 -1.76 -13.25
N MET A 207 -1.51 -3.09 -13.22
CA MET A 207 -0.37 -3.87 -12.74
C MET A 207 0.87 -3.63 -13.63
N ASN A 208 0.71 -3.71 -14.94
CA ASN A 208 1.80 -3.50 -15.90
C ASN A 208 2.39 -2.08 -15.74
N GLU A 209 1.53 -1.06 -15.69
CA GLU A 209 1.96 0.32 -15.49
C GLU A 209 2.72 0.49 -14.18
N SER A 210 2.20 -0.08 -13.09
CA SER A 210 2.85 -0.02 -11.78
C SER A 210 4.22 -0.73 -11.81
N LEU A 211 4.31 -1.92 -12.41
CA LEU A 211 5.58 -2.64 -12.52
C LEU A 211 6.64 -1.82 -13.27
N ILE A 212 6.23 -1.10 -14.32
CA ILE A 212 7.13 -0.24 -15.10
C ILE A 212 7.52 1.02 -14.30
N LYS A 213 6.53 1.75 -13.79
CA LYS A 213 6.69 3.08 -13.22
C LYS A 213 7.15 3.04 -11.75
N ASP A 214 6.55 2.13 -10.95
CA ASP A 214 6.77 2.08 -9.51
C ASP A 214 7.91 1.13 -9.14
N PHE A 215 8.15 0.07 -9.95
CA PHE A 215 9.18 -0.93 -9.69
C PHE A 215 10.31 -0.95 -10.74
N ARG A 216 10.29 -0.03 -11.71
CA ARG A 216 11.36 0.19 -12.69
C ARG A 216 11.66 -1.01 -13.61
N LEU A 217 10.65 -1.85 -13.86
CA LEU A 217 10.80 -2.99 -14.77
C LEU A 217 10.49 -2.56 -16.21
N GLN A 218 11.37 -2.87 -17.15
CA GLN A 218 11.20 -2.40 -18.54
C GLN A 218 10.14 -3.18 -19.32
N ARG A 219 10.08 -4.49 -19.15
CA ARG A 219 9.14 -5.38 -19.84
C ARG A 219 8.64 -6.45 -18.85
N PRO A 220 7.82 -6.07 -17.87
CA PRO A 220 7.43 -6.99 -16.81
C PRO A 220 6.60 -8.16 -17.35
N LYS A 221 6.86 -9.35 -16.81
CA LYS A 221 6.13 -10.59 -17.11
C LYS A 221 5.13 -10.86 -16.00
N ILE A 222 3.86 -10.85 -16.33
CA ILE A 222 2.76 -11.05 -15.37
C ILE A 222 2.19 -12.47 -15.58
N ALA A 223 2.25 -13.30 -14.55
CA ALA A 223 1.55 -14.58 -14.55
C ALA A 223 0.11 -14.36 -14.08
N VAL A 224 -0.87 -14.98 -14.75
CA VAL A 224 -2.27 -14.88 -14.36
C VAL A 224 -2.76 -16.26 -13.97
N LEU A 225 -3.31 -16.37 -12.74
CA LEU A 225 -3.82 -17.64 -12.24
C LEU A 225 -5.20 -17.95 -12.81
N GLY A 226 -5.52 -19.24 -12.90
CA GLY A 226 -6.82 -19.69 -13.36
C GLY A 226 -7.93 -19.39 -12.37
N ILE A 227 -9.13 -19.15 -12.88
CA ILE A 227 -10.33 -18.93 -12.08
C ILE A 227 -10.73 -20.26 -11.41
N ASN A 228 -10.72 -21.34 -12.20
CA ASN A 228 -11.15 -22.66 -11.78
C ASN A 228 -9.97 -23.58 -11.51
N PRO A 229 -10.15 -24.64 -10.69
CA PRO A 229 -9.12 -25.69 -10.56
C PRO A 229 -8.74 -26.23 -11.93
N HIS A 230 -7.43 -26.47 -12.14
CA HIS A 230 -6.85 -26.93 -13.41
C HIS A 230 -7.24 -26.04 -14.60
N CYS A 231 -7.57 -24.75 -14.36
CA CYS A 231 -8.00 -23.78 -15.40
C CYS A 231 -9.22 -24.29 -16.18
N GLY A 232 -10.18 -24.92 -15.47
CA GLY A 232 -11.44 -25.39 -16.02
C GLY A 232 -11.39 -26.75 -16.73
N ASP A 233 -10.20 -27.30 -16.99
CA ASP A 233 -9.97 -28.60 -17.68
C ASP A 233 -10.88 -28.78 -18.91
N LYS A 234 -10.82 -27.80 -19.82
CA LYS A 234 -11.59 -27.77 -21.10
C LYS A 234 -13.10 -27.83 -20.85
N GLY A 235 -13.58 -27.16 -19.82
CA GLY A 235 -15.00 -27.06 -19.50
C GLY A 235 -15.54 -28.12 -18.54
N VAL A 236 -14.71 -29.09 -18.16
CA VAL A 236 -15.14 -30.14 -17.21
C VAL A 236 -15.39 -29.55 -15.81
N ILE A 237 -14.60 -28.54 -15.42
CA ILE A 237 -14.66 -27.92 -14.08
C ILE A 237 -15.15 -26.46 -14.15
N GLY A 238 -15.50 -25.99 -15.33
CA GLY A 238 -15.97 -24.63 -15.57
C GLY A 238 -15.40 -24.05 -16.85
N ASN A 239 -16.09 -23.10 -17.42
CA ASN A 239 -15.75 -22.56 -18.75
C ASN A 239 -15.08 -21.17 -18.69
N GLU A 240 -15.10 -20.48 -17.53
CA GLU A 240 -14.71 -19.09 -17.42
C GLU A 240 -13.25 -18.85 -17.86
N ASP A 241 -12.37 -19.82 -17.59
CA ASP A 241 -10.97 -19.74 -18.04
C ASP A 241 -10.85 -19.73 -19.56
N ASP A 242 -11.63 -20.56 -20.26
CA ASP A 242 -11.59 -20.67 -21.72
C ASP A 242 -12.43 -19.59 -22.41
N GLU A 243 -13.58 -19.22 -21.84
CA GLU A 243 -14.51 -18.27 -22.47
C GLU A 243 -14.15 -16.81 -22.19
N VAL A 244 -13.56 -16.50 -21.03
CA VAL A 244 -13.26 -15.12 -20.63
C VAL A 244 -11.76 -14.89 -20.47
N LEU A 245 -11.08 -15.67 -19.62
CA LEU A 245 -9.71 -15.36 -19.23
C LEU A 245 -8.73 -15.52 -20.40
N ARG A 246 -8.65 -16.71 -21.06
CA ARG A 246 -7.71 -16.93 -22.16
C ARG A 246 -7.87 -15.95 -23.33
N PRO A 247 -9.08 -15.65 -23.82
CA PRO A 247 -9.24 -14.67 -24.90
C PRO A 247 -8.76 -13.27 -24.49
N THR A 248 -9.05 -12.87 -23.25
CA THR A 248 -8.63 -11.56 -22.74
C THR A 248 -7.11 -11.46 -22.64
N LEU A 249 -6.44 -12.51 -22.12
CA LEU A 249 -4.97 -12.52 -22.04
C LEU A 249 -4.34 -12.44 -23.44
N LYS A 250 -4.94 -13.09 -24.45
CA LYS A 250 -4.47 -12.98 -25.84
C LYS A 250 -4.56 -11.54 -26.36
N LYS A 251 -5.67 -10.84 -26.08
CA LYS A 251 -5.84 -9.43 -26.46
C LYS A 251 -4.76 -8.57 -25.82
N LEU A 252 -4.57 -8.68 -24.50
CA LEU A 252 -3.52 -7.94 -23.78
C LEU A 252 -2.14 -8.17 -24.38
N TYR A 253 -1.82 -9.44 -24.71
CA TYR A 253 -0.51 -9.81 -25.22
C TYR A 253 -0.29 -9.32 -26.67
N PHE A 254 -1.23 -9.59 -27.57
CA PHE A 254 -1.04 -9.30 -29.01
C PHE A 254 -1.41 -7.88 -29.40
N ASP A 255 -2.47 -7.33 -28.81
CA ASP A 255 -2.97 -6.00 -29.22
C ASP A 255 -2.34 -4.88 -28.42
N GLU A 256 -1.97 -5.15 -27.14
CA GLU A 256 -1.43 -4.11 -26.23
C GLU A 256 0.04 -4.32 -25.84
N ASN A 257 0.64 -5.42 -26.29
CA ASN A 257 2.05 -5.76 -26.01
C ASN A 257 2.34 -5.83 -24.49
N ILE A 258 1.35 -6.24 -23.68
CA ILE A 258 1.52 -6.48 -22.25
C ILE A 258 1.85 -7.97 -22.06
N LEU A 259 2.99 -8.27 -21.43
CA LEU A 259 3.48 -9.64 -21.29
C LEU A 259 2.74 -10.38 -20.17
N VAL A 260 1.50 -10.78 -20.47
CA VAL A 260 0.66 -11.59 -19.58
C VAL A 260 0.68 -13.05 -20.04
N PHE A 261 0.81 -13.98 -19.12
CA PHE A 261 0.93 -15.41 -19.38
C PHE A 261 -0.04 -16.17 -18.48
N GLY A 262 -0.68 -17.21 -19.03
CA GLY A 262 -1.63 -18.01 -18.25
C GLY A 262 -2.82 -18.46 -19.10
N PRO A 263 -3.92 -18.89 -18.48
CA PRO A 263 -4.04 -19.09 -17.02
C PRO A 263 -3.18 -20.28 -16.53
N PHE A 264 -2.71 -20.14 -15.29
CA PHE A 264 -1.94 -21.19 -14.59
C PHE A 264 -2.77 -21.80 -13.46
N ALA A 265 -2.76 -23.10 -13.30
CA ALA A 265 -3.36 -23.75 -12.14
C ALA A 265 -2.57 -23.34 -10.88
N ALA A 266 -3.25 -22.67 -9.93
CA ALA A 266 -2.58 -22.00 -8.80
C ALA A 266 -1.76 -22.95 -7.94
N ASP A 267 -2.30 -24.14 -7.64
CA ASP A 267 -1.63 -25.15 -6.81
C ASP A 267 -0.27 -25.56 -7.37
N SER A 268 -0.25 -25.97 -8.64
CA SER A 268 0.99 -26.39 -9.30
C SER A 268 1.93 -25.21 -9.56
N PHE A 269 1.39 -24.04 -9.89
CA PHE A 269 2.18 -22.83 -10.14
C PHE A 269 3.02 -22.43 -8.92
N PHE A 270 2.40 -22.38 -7.75
CA PHE A 270 3.13 -22.08 -6.51
C PHE A 270 3.94 -23.28 -6.02
N GLY A 271 3.36 -24.52 -6.09
CA GLY A 271 4.02 -25.74 -5.63
C GLY A 271 5.32 -26.05 -6.37
N SER A 272 5.39 -25.75 -7.66
CA SER A 272 6.61 -25.94 -8.47
C SER A 272 7.53 -24.72 -8.49
N GLN A 273 7.19 -23.66 -7.73
CA GLN A 273 7.93 -22.39 -7.70
C GLN A 273 8.00 -21.68 -9.07
N THR A 274 7.08 -21.97 -9.97
CA THR A 274 7.03 -21.35 -11.30
C THR A 274 6.90 -19.82 -11.22
N TYR A 275 6.34 -19.30 -10.11
CA TYR A 275 6.22 -17.86 -9.86
C TYR A 275 7.55 -17.11 -9.98
N ARG A 276 8.68 -17.78 -9.73
CA ARG A 276 10.02 -17.15 -9.80
C ARG A 276 10.43 -16.74 -11.22
N ASN A 277 9.71 -17.22 -12.25
CA ASN A 277 9.97 -16.86 -13.65
C ASN A 277 9.22 -15.59 -14.08
N TYR A 278 8.44 -15.00 -13.17
CA TYR A 278 7.57 -13.85 -13.44
C TYR A 278 7.84 -12.73 -12.45
N ASP A 279 7.57 -11.51 -12.89
CA ASP A 279 7.77 -10.32 -12.07
C ASP A 279 6.61 -10.06 -11.12
N ALA A 280 5.42 -10.54 -11.48
CA ALA A 280 4.22 -10.44 -10.64
C ALA A 280 3.20 -11.52 -11.01
N VAL A 281 2.29 -11.77 -10.08
CA VAL A 281 1.18 -12.72 -10.24
C VAL A 281 -0.14 -11.95 -10.11
N LEU A 282 -1.07 -12.14 -11.05
CA LEU A 282 -2.41 -11.59 -10.96
C LEU A 282 -3.36 -12.74 -10.61
N ALA A 283 -3.92 -12.70 -9.40
CA ALA A 283 -4.78 -13.75 -8.88
C ALA A 283 -6.26 -13.37 -9.03
N PRO A 284 -7.14 -14.28 -9.46
CA PRO A 284 -8.57 -14.06 -9.54
C PRO A 284 -9.23 -13.56 -8.26
N TYR A 285 -8.84 -14.05 -7.08
CA TYR A 285 -9.47 -13.67 -5.83
C TYR A 285 -8.48 -13.70 -4.66
N HIS A 286 -8.91 -13.05 -3.59
CA HIS A 286 -8.12 -12.73 -2.40
C HIS A 286 -7.32 -13.93 -1.86
N ASP A 287 -8.00 -15.00 -1.44
CA ASP A 287 -7.29 -16.08 -0.74
C ASP A 287 -6.39 -16.90 -1.66
N GLN A 288 -6.74 -17.03 -2.97
CA GLN A 288 -5.87 -17.73 -3.93
C GLN A 288 -4.49 -17.07 -4.02
N GLY A 289 -4.45 -15.73 -4.03
CA GLY A 289 -3.19 -14.99 -4.08
C GLY A 289 -2.53 -14.83 -2.72
N LEU A 290 -3.30 -14.47 -1.70
CA LEU A 290 -2.74 -14.04 -0.43
C LEU A 290 -2.29 -15.18 0.47
N ILE A 291 -2.88 -16.37 0.39
CA ILE A 291 -2.38 -17.54 1.13
C ILE A 291 -0.94 -17.83 0.69
N ALA A 292 -0.72 -17.92 -0.62
CA ALA A 292 0.62 -18.16 -1.16
C ALA A 292 1.58 -17.02 -0.81
N PHE A 293 1.16 -15.76 -1.02
CA PHE A 293 1.98 -14.58 -0.71
C PHE A 293 2.43 -14.62 0.75
N LYS A 294 1.49 -14.71 1.70
CA LYS A 294 1.81 -14.66 3.13
C LYS A 294 2.64 -15.87 3.60
N THR A 295 2.47 -17.03 2.95
CA THR A 295 3.27 -18.22 3.27
C THR A 295 4.73 -18.02 2.82
N ILE A 296 4.95 -17.40 1.66
CA ILE A 296 6.29 -17.23 1.08
C ILE A 296 7.02 -16.04 1.73
N THR A 297 6.30 -14.93 2.02
CA THR A 297 6.89 -13.65 2.41
C THR A 297 6.63 -13.26 3.88
N PHE A 298 6.43 -14.23 4.75
CA PHE A 298 5.99 -13.99 6.14
C PHE A 298 6.84 -12.91 6.83
N GLY A 299 6.16 -11.87 7.31
CA GLY A 299 6.78 -10.78 8.05
C GLY A 299 7.34 -9.63 7.20
N SER A 300 7.53 -9.82 5.88
CA SER A 300 8.09 -8.77 5.00
C SER A 300 7.08 -8.21 4.00
N GLY A 301 5.87 -8.71 3.99
CA GLY A 301 4.84 -8.29 3.04
C GLY A 301 4.37 -6.85 3.26
N VAL A 302 4.14 -6.16 2.15
CA VAL A 302 3.60 -4.79 2.12
C VAL A 302 2.35 -4.77 1.25
N ASN A 303 1.28 -4.16 1.76
CA ASN A 303 0.10 -3.86 0.96
C ASN A 303 0.29 -2.49 0.31
N TYR A 304 0.54 -2.49 -0.99
CA TYR A 304 0.69 -1.30 -1.81
C TYR A 304 -0.61 -1.08 -2.61
N THR A 305 -1.07 0.16 -2.71
CA THR A 305 -2.24 0.50 -3.52
C THR A 305 -1.76 1.09 -4.85
N ALA A 306 -1.69 0.24 -5.88
CA ALA A 306 -1.29 0.67 -7.22
C ALA A 306 -2.45 1.41 -7.93
N GLY A 307 -2.13 2.26 -8.91
CA GLY A 307 -3.12 3.00 -9.70
C GLY A 307 -3.52 4.35 -9.13
N LEU A 308 -3.13 4.66 -7.89
CA LEU A 308 -3.38 5.99 -7.32
C LEU A 308 -2.35 7.00 -7.82
N SER A 309 -2.78 8.26 -7.95
CA SER A 309 -1.89 9.37 -8.30
C SER A 309 -0.82 9.62 -7.24
N LYS A 310 -1.08 9.22 -6.00
CA LYS A 310 -0.19 9.35 -4.84
C LYS A 310 0.26 7.97 -4.36
N VAL A 311 1.39 7.94 -3.67
CA VAL A 311 1.94 6.69 -3.12
C VAL A 311 1.31 6.40 -1.76
N ARG A 312 0.75 5.19 -1.63
CA ARG A 312 0.26 4.72 -0.33
C ARG A 312 0.65 3.27 -0.12
N THR A 313 1.18 2.98 1.07
CA THR A 313 1.53 1.63 1.51
C THR A 313 0.97 1.36 2.91
N SER A 314 0.91 0.10 3.30
CA SER A 314 0.59 -0.32 4.66
C SER A 314 1.23 -1.69 4.95
N PRO A 315 1.37 -2.06 6.22
CA PRO A 315 1.76 -3.43 6.55
C PRO A 315 0.68 -4.41 6.10
N ASP A 316 1.05 -5.68 5.99
CA ASP A 316 0.17 -6.75 5.48
C ASP A 316 -0.67 -7.44 6.57
N HIS A 317 -0.71 -6.88 7.78
CA HIS A 317 -1.47 -7.42 8.92
C HIS A 317 -2.55 -6.43 9.41
N GLY A 318 -3.47 -6.92 10.22
CA GLY A 318 -4.54 -6.12 10.82
C GLY A 318 -4.16 -5.52 12.18
N THR A 319 -5.17 -5.13 12.94
CA THR A 319 -5.03 -4.50 14.27
C THR A 319 -4.39 -5.41 15.32
N ALA A 320 -4.43 -6.72 15.11
CA ALA A 320 -3.82 -7.73 15.99
C ALA A 320 -4.14 -7.51 17.48
N TYR A 321 -5.44 -7.37 17.77
CA TYR A 321 -5.93 -7.08 19.11
C TYR A 321 -5.46 -8.09 20.15
N GLU A 322 -5.26 -9.34 19.76
CA GLU A 322 -4.82 -10.42 20.64
C GLU A 322 -3.43 -10.20 21.25
N ILE A 323 -2.60 -9.37 20.59
CA ILE A 323 -1.26 -9.03 21.12
C ILE A 323 -1.12 -7.54 21.47
N ALA A 324 -2.14 -6.73 21.20
CA ALA A 324 -2.09 -5.29 21.45
C ALA A 324 -1.82 -4.98 22.94
N GLY A 325 -0.96 -4.03 23.20
CA GLY A 325 -0.58 -3.62 24.55
C GLY A 325 0.48 -4.49 25.23
N LYS A 326 0.88 -5.61 24.60
CA LYS A 326 1.85 -6.55 25.19
C LYS A 326 3.32 -6.20 24.85
N GLY A 327 3.57 -5.29 23.94
CA GLY A 327 4.92 -4.92 23.56
C GLY A 327 5.67 -5.97 22.74
N ILE A 328 4.94 -6.89 22.08
CA ILE A 328 5.54 -8.00 21.33
C ILE A 328 5.27 -7.94 19.80
N ALA A 329 4.60 -6.89 19.33
CA ALA A 329 4.33 -6.74 17.90
C ALA A 329 5.64 -6.51 17.14
N ASP A 330 5.76 -7.17 15.98
CA ASP A 330 6.92 -7.07 15.10
C ASP A 330 6.75 -5.87 14.16
N PRO A 331 7.68 -4.91 14.11
CA PRO A 331 7.55 -3.74 13.24
C PRO A 331 8.01 -3.98 11.80
N GLU A 332 8.53 -5.16 11.43
CA GLU A 332 9.19 -5.38 10.14
C GLU A 332 8.29 -5.06 8.93
N SER A 333 7.06 -5.55 8.91
CA SER A 333 6.13 -5.27 7.79
C SER A 333 5.87 -3.75 7.67
N PHE A 334 5.76 -3.02 8.78
CA PHE A 334 5.58 -1.57 8.77
C PHE A 334 6.86 -0.86 8.27
N ARG A 335 8.04 -1.34 8.68
CA ARG A 335 9.33 -0.82 8.20
C ARG A 335 9.45 -1.02 6.68
N HIS A 336 9.11 -2.21 6.18
CA HIS A 336 9.09 -2.49 4.74
C HIS A 336 8.07 -1.61 4.00
N ALA A 337 6.93 -1.28 4.63
CA ALA A 337 5.95 -0.37 4.04
C ALA A 337 6.53 1.04 3.85
N ILE A 338 7.35 1.54 4.80
CA ILE A 338 8.05 2.82 4.66
C ILE A 338 9.04 2.74 3.49
N PHE A 339 9.91 1.72 3.47
CA PHE A 339 10.92 1.59 2.41
C PHE A 339 10.27 1.49 1.03
N THR A 340 9.22 0.67 0.90
CA THR A 340 8.46 0.55 -0.37
C THR A 340 7.89 1.91 -0.79
N ALA A 341 7.34 2.69 0.15
CA ALA A 341 6.79 4.02 -0.17
C ALA A 341 7.88 4.96 -0.70
N LEU A 342 9.06 4.96 -0.07
CA LEU A 342 10.20 5.79 -0.48
C LEU A 342 10.70 5.39 -1.87
N ASP A 343 10.86 4.09 -2.12
CA ASP A 343 11.37 3.59 -3.40
C ASP A 343 10.37 3.88 -4.53
N VAL A 344 9.08 3.62 -4.30
CA VAL A 344 8.03 3.91 -5.30
C VAL A 344 8.01 5.42 -5.62
N PHE A 345 8.13 6.28 -4.61
CA PHE A 345 8.15 7.72 -4.82
C PHE A 345 9.35 8.14 -5.69
N ARG A 346 10.56 7.69 -5.33
CA ARG A 346 11.79 7.97 -6.10
C ARG A 346 11.66 7.45 -7.54
N ASN A 347 11.17 6.23 -7.70
CA ASN A 347 10.99 5.59 -9.00
C ASN A 347 10.02 6.40 -9.88
N ARG A 348 8.92 6.91 -9.31
CA ARG A 348 7.95 7.75 -10.03
C ARG A 348 8.57 9.06 -10.49
N GLU A 349 9.31 9.73 -9.60
CA GLU A 349 10.00 10.98 -9.91
C GLU A 349 11.01 10.77 -11.06
N GLU A 350 11.83 9.74 -10.94
CA GLU A 350 12.81 9.39 -11.97
C GLU A 350 12.14 8.99 -13.29
N TYR A 351 11.08 8.19 -13.23
CA TYR A 351 10.30 7.80 -14.42
C TYR A 351 9.75 9.05 -15.13
N ALA A 352 9.16 9.96 -14.35
CA ALA A 352 8.62 11.20 -14.91
C ALA A 352 9.69 12.05 -15.59
N GLU A 353 10.89 12.15 -14.99
CA GLU A 353 12.00 12.90 -15.58
C GLU A 353 12.51 12.22 -16.87
N LEU A 354 12.70 10.90 -16.85
CA LEU A 354 13.19 10.14 -18.02
C LEU A 354 12.20 10.15 -19.20
N THR A 355 10.90 10.21 -18.91
CA THR A 355 9.86 10.18 -19.96
C THR A 355 9.39 11.56 -20.40
N LYS A 356 9.93 12.64 -19.84
CA LYS A 356 9.56 14.03 -20.16
C LYS A 356 9.82 14.39 -21.63
N ASN A 357 10.95 13.91 -22.19
CA ASN A 357 11.31 14.14 -23.58
C ASN A 357 11.80 12.84 -24.24
N PRO A 358 10.88 11.91 -24.53
CA PRO A 358 11.31 10.63 -25.10
C PRO A 358 11.88 10.83 -26.51
N LEU A 359 12.92 10.07 -26.83
CA LEU A 359 13.48 10.05 -28.17
C LEU A 359 12.40 9.59 -29.17
N LYS A 360 12.26 10.33 -30.28
CA LYS A 360 11.33 9.96 -31.35
C LYS A 360 11.82 8.65 -31.98
N VAL A 361 11.00 7.61 -31.90
CA VAL A 361 11.27 6.37 -32.60
C VAL A 361 11.06 6.61 -34.11
N ARG A 362 12.13 6.55 -34.90
CA ARG A 362 12.00 6.49 -36.35
C ARG A 362 11.47 5.10 -36.72
N SER A 363 10.29 5.04 -37.31
CA SER A 363 9.86 3.86 -38.02
C SER A 363 10.88 3.64 -39.17
N LEU A 364 11.60 2.53 -39.10
CA LEU A 364 12.30 2.04 -40.29
C LEU A 364 11.21 1.56 -41.24
N GLU A 365 10.79 2.43 -42.15
CA GLU A 365 10.07 1.96 -43.32
C GLU A 365 11.05 1.04 -44.05
N MET A 366 10.78 -0.25 -44.02
CA MET A 366 11.49 -1.17 -44.89
C MET A 366 11.13 -0.80 -46.33
N ASP A 367 12.11 -0.28 -47.04
CA ASP A 367 12.00 -0.07 -48.48
C ASP A 367 11.57 -1.41 -49.12
N LYS A 368 10.29 -1.49 -49.51
CA LYS A 368 9.74 -2.66 -50.22
C LYS A 368 10.04 -2.61 -51.73
N ASP A 369 11.02 -1.82 -52.13
CA ASP A 369 11.44 -1.77 -53.53
C ASP A 369 12.91 -2.21 -53.66
N LYS A 370 13.07 -3.56 -53.75
CA LYS A 370 14.16 -4.15 -54.52
C LYS A 370 13.83 -5.62 -54.77
#